data_1a2f2c1ddee4fc295d5af4accc20f040
#
_entry.id   1a2f2c1ddee4fc295d5af4accc20f040
#
_cell.length_a   1.000
_cell.length_b   1.000
_cell.length_c   1.000
_cell.angle_alpha   90.00
_cell.angle_beta   90.00
_cell.angle_gamma   90.00
#
_symmetry.space_group_name_H-M   'P 1'
#
loop_
_entity.id
_entity.type
_entity.pdbx_description
1 polymer ?
#
loop_
_entity_poly.entity_id
_entity_poly.type
_entity_poly.pdbx_seq_one_letter_code
_entity_poly.pdbx_strand_id
1 'polypeptide(L)'
;MIAIRLLLALLTMALATPATAQSFPGAVGWAATTPGGRGGAMVRVTNLNADGPGSLKAALERRGPRIVVFEVAGVIDLGLTTITINEPFLTVAGQTAPSPGITIIRGGIDIRAHDVIIRHIRVRSGVSGQAPRSGWEADGISTVGAYNVIVDHCTITWALDENLSASGPRFTGNNVEEWRRGTSHNVTFSYNLLAEGLAHGSHPKGEHSKGSLIHDNVTGMLIYRNVYAHNYERSPLLKGGVHAAVVNNLIFNPGAQAIHYNLMDLEWGNQPHQLGELSAVGNVLRGGFSTRDDIAFLTIGGVGDLRYHGRDNIAVDRQGRPLPMFGRYTTSPARIIEIERPVIWPEGLAVLPASQVETHVLRFAGARPWDRDPHDIRVIFDVAEGRGEIIDDERQVGGYPQVTPTRAPFVEAEWDLTTMEPRSRRYPGQRDDFIQQPTTARDREMRGDAR
;
A
#
# COMPACT_ATOMS: atom_id res chain seq x y z
N MET A 1 34.89 -17.66 67.57
CA MET A 1 33.98 -18.27 66.55
C MET A 1 33.50 -17.15 65.70
N ILE A 2 34.09 -17.01 64.52
CA ILE A 2 33.79 -15.95 63.53
C ILE A 2 32.91 -16.61 62.48
N ALA A 3 31.65 -16.17 62.36
CA ALA A 3 30.71 -16.63 61.35
C ALA A 3 30.91 -15.80 60.06
N ILE A 4 31.40 -16.49 59.01
CA ILE A 4 31.50 -15.92 57.65
C ILE A 4 30.14 -16.04 56.99
N ARG A 5 29.48 -14.92 56.73
CA ARG A 5 28.27 -14.87 55.86
C ARG A 5 28.72 -14.74 54.42
N LEU A 6 28.56 -15.79 53.63
CA LEU A 6 28.64 -15.75 52.15
C LEU A 6 27.39 -15.07 51.61
N LEU A 7 27.55 -13.91 50.99
CA LEU A 7 26.51 -13.24 50.19
C LEU A 7 26.59 -13.79 48.76
N LEU A 8 25.63 -14.65 48.36
CA LEU A 8 25.47 -15.09 46.98
C LEU A 8 24.73 -13.97 46.22
N ALA A 9 25.44 -13.21 45.40
CA ALA A 9 24.85 -12.28 44.45
C ALA A 9 24.44 -13.09 43.20
N LEU A 10 23.16 -13.38 43.05
CA LEU A 10 22.59 -13.87 41.78
C LEU A 10 22.60 -12.72 40.77
N LEU A 11 23.53 -12.77 39.85
CA LEU A 11 23.55 -11.91 38.66
C LEU A 11 22.49 -12.43 37.68
N THR A 12 21.28 -11.90 37.70
CA THR A 12 20.29 -12.15 36.66
C THR A 12 20.72 -11.42 35.40
N MET A 13 21.40 -12.14 34.50
CA MET A 13 21.56 -11.69 33.12
C MET A 13 20.17 -11.69 32.46
N ALA A 14 19.56 -10.52 32.38
CA ALA A 14 18.44 -10.30 31.48
C ALA A 14 18.97 -10.53 30.06
N LEU A 15 18.62 -11.66 29.45
CA LEU A 15 18.81 -11.89 28.03
C LEU A 15 17.94 -10.86 27.31
N ALA A 16 18.53 -9.73 26.94
CA ALA A 16 17.90 -8.79 26.01
C ALA A 16 17.68 -9.56 24.70
N THR A 17 16.45 -9.93 24.41
CA THR A 17 16.08 -10.41 23.09
C THR A 17 16.50 -9.32 22.11
N PRO A 18 17.29 -9.62 21.07
CA PRO A 18 17.66 -8.61 20.08
C PRO A 18 16.38 -8.06 19.49
N ALA A 19 16.17 -6.74 19.62
CA ALA A 19 15.07 -6.09 18.94
C ALA A 19 15.21 -6.41 17.45
N THR A 20 14.19 -7.05 16.88
CA THR A 20 14.17 -7.38 15.46
C THR A 20 14.31 -6.08 14.67
N ALA A 21 15.37 -5.95 13.87
CA ALA A 21 15.66 -4.73 13.13
C ALA A 21 14.53 -4.47 12.12
N GLN A 22 14.10 -3.22 12.01
CA GLN A 22 13.15 -2.80 10.98
C GLN A 22 13.65 -3.21 9.58
N SER A 23 12.72 -3.46 8.67
CA SER A 23 13.00 -3.80 7.27
C SER A 23 13.81 -2.71 6.57
N PHE A 24 13.45 -1.47 6.84
CA PHE A 24 14.13 -0.24 6.40
C PHE A 24 13.75 0.91 7.33
N PRO A 25 14.49 2.03 7.36
CA PRO A 25 14.11 3.20 8.17
C PRO A 25 12.72 3.71 7.82
N GLY A 26 11.83 3.76 8.81
CA GLY A 26 10.44 4.17 8.64
C GLY A 26 9.46 3.04 8.29
N ALA A 27 9.89 1.78 8.20
CA ALA A 27 8.98 0.64 8.10
C ALA A 27 8.10 0.55 9.35
N VAL A 28 6.79 0.42 9.17
CA VAL A 28 5.78 0.40 10.23
C VAL A 28 4.77 -0.73 10.03
N GLY A 29 3.93 -0.96 11.02
CA GLY A 29 2.89 -1.99 10.96
C GLY A 29 3.36 -3.37 11.39
N TRP A 30 2.49 -4.35 11.22
CA TRP A 30 2.77 -5.74 11.63
C TRP A 30 3.83 -6.43 10.77
N ALA A 31 4.09 -5.90 9.56
CA ALA A 31 5.16 -6.38 8.68
C ALA A 31 6.48 -5.61 8.85
N ALA A 32 6.58 -4.66 9.79
CA ALA A 32 7.72 -3.73 9.92
C ALA A 32 9.10 -4.40 10.06
N THR A 33 9.14 -5.65 10.50
CA THR A 33 10.37 -6.42 10.74
C THR A 33 10.58 -7.54 9.73
N THR A 34 9.76 -7.62 8.67
CA THR A 34 9.95 -8.63 7.63
C THR A 34 11.37 -8.55 7.07
N PRO A 35 12.09 -9.68 6.94
CA PRO A 35 13.42 -9.67 6.39
C PRO A 35 13.45 -9.31 4.90
N GLY A 36 12.33 -9.54 4.18
CA GLY A 36 12.37 -9.45 2.72
C GLY A 36 13.50 -10.31 2.16
N GLY A 37 14.27 -9.76 1.22
CA GLY A 37 15.44 -10.43 0.64
C GLY A 37 16.76 -10.23 1.38
N ARG A 38 16.75 -9.68 2.60
CA ARG A 38 17.96 -9.34 3.37
C ARG A 38 18.93 -10.52 3.50
N GLY A 39 20.20 -10.28 3.18
CA GLY A 39 21.24 -11.32 3.22
C GLY A 39 21.19 -12.31 2.06
N GLY A 40 20.23 -12.17 1.14
CA GLY A 40 20.10 -13.00 -0.05
C GLY A 40 20.96 -12.53 -1.23
N ALA A 41 20.73 -13.17 -2.38
CA ALA A 41 21.44 -12.84 -3.61
C ALA A 41 21.04 -11.46 -4.14
N MET A 42 22.02 -10.64 -4.57
CA MET A 42 21.78 -9.44 -5.32
C MET A 42 21.46 -9.79 -6.78
N VAL A 43 20.23 -9.48 -7.21
CA VAL A 43 19.76 -9.80 -8.57
C VAL A 43 19.55 -8.50 -9.35
N ARG A 44 20.30 -8.37 -10.47
CA ARG A 44 20.33 -7.16 -11.27
C ARG A 44 19.36 -7.23 -12.43
N VAL A 45 18.44 -6.28 -12.52
CA VAL A 45 17.60 -6.07 -13.71
C VAL A 45 18.38 -5.20 -14.69
N THR A 46 18.70 -5.76 -15.85
CA THR A 46 19.59 -5.14 -16.84
C THR A 46 18.91 -4.78 -18.14
N ASN A 47 17.64 -5.17 -18.32
CA ASN A 47 16.84 -4.83 -19.49
C ASN A 47 15.36 -4.63 -19.12
N LEU A 48 14.59 -4.08 -20.04
CA LEU A 48 13.16 -3.76 -19.88
C LEU A 48 12.24 -4.78 -20.57
N ASN A 49 12.76 -5.94 -20.94
CA ASN A 49 11.95 -6.98 -21.57
C ASN A 49 10.90 -7.52 -20.59
N ALA A 50 9.74 -7.92 -21.10
CA ALA A 50 8.69 -8.55 -20.32
C ALA A 50 9.16 -9.83 -19.64
N ASP A 51 10.07 -10.58 -20.27
CA ASP A 51 10.55 -11.89 -19.84
C ASP A 51 12.00 -12.13 -20.27
N GLY A 52 12.59 -13.27 -19.84
CA GLY A 52 13.91 -13.74 -20.20
C GLY A 52 15.03 -13.22 -19.31
N PRO A 53 16.28 -13.62 -19.61
CA PRO A 53 17.44 -13.28 -18.78
C PRO A 53 17.62 -11.77 -18.60
N GLY A 54 17.82 -11.33 -17.33
CA GLY A 54 18.03 -9.92 -17.00
C GLY A 54 16.75 -9.08 -16.91
N SER A 55 15.56 -9.65 -17.16
CA SER A 55 14.29 -8.99 -16.98
C SER A 55 13.85 -8.95 -15.51
N LEU A 56 12.91 -8.06 -15.19
CA LEU A 56 12.29 -8.00 -13.87
C LEU A 56 11.59 -9.33 -13.53
N LYS A 57 10.82 -9.91 -14.47
CA LYS A 57 10.10 -11.17 -14.24
C LYS A 57 11.06 -12.29 -13.85
N ALA A 58 12.15 -12.48 -14.57
CA ALA A 58 13.18 -13.49 -14.23
C ALA A 58 13.80 -13.27 -12.85
N ALA A 59 13.98 -12.00 -12.43
CA ALA A 59 14.48 -11.67 -11.11
C ALA A 59 13.45 -11.98 -10.00
N LEU A 60 12.17 -11.74 -10.24
CA LEU A 60 11.08 -12.02 -9.29
C LEU A 60 10.82 -13.51 -9.11
N GLU A 61 10.93 -14.30 -10.17
CA GLU A 61 10.72 -15.75 -10.18
C GLU A 61 11.94 -16.55 -9.66
N ARG A 62 13.07 -15.90 -9.43
CA ARG A 62 14.26 -16.58 -8.91
C ARG A 62 14.01 -17.16 -7.51
N ARG A 63 14.43 -18.40 -7.25
CA ARG A 63 14.31 -19.07 -5.96
C ARG A 63 15.31 -18.57 -4.93
N GLY A 64 14.90 -18.63 -3.67
CA GLY A 64 15.69 -18.26 -2.49
C GLY A 64 15.70 -16.76 -2.18
N PRO A 65 16.25 -16.38 -1.01
CA PRO A 65 16.32 -14.98 -0.58
C PRO A 65 17.07 -14.12 -1.59
N ARG A 66 16.46 -12.95 -1.96
CA ARG A 66 17.00 -12.08 -3.02
C ARG A 66 16.59 -10.63 -2.89
N ILE A 67 17.51 -9.77 -3.25
CA ILE A 67 17.28 -8.33 -3.40
C ILE A 67 17.37 -8.00 -4.90
N VAL A 68 16.29 -7.50 -5.47
CA VAL A 68 16.23 -7.08 -6.87
C VAL A 68 16.60 -5.60 -6.97
N VAL A 69 17.65 -5.31 -7.70
CA VAL A 69 18.16 -3.96 -7.98
C VAL A 69 18.15 -3.68 -9.48
N PHE A 70 18.16 -2.41 -9.86
CA PHE A 70 17.98 -2.02 -11.26
C PHE A 70 19.20 -1.27 -11.78
N GLU A 71 19.74 -1.73 -12.91
CA GLU A 71 20.77 -1.07 -13.70
C GLU A 71 20.19 -0.41 -14.96
N VAL A 72 18.86 -0.41 -15.07
CA VAL A 72 18.10 0.19 -16.16
C VAL A 72 16.87 0.90 -15.60
N ALA A 73 16.44 1.97 -16.27
CA ALA A 73 15.15 2.61 -16.01
C ALA A 73 14.38 2.79 -17.31
N GLY A 74 13.05 2.82 -17.20
CA GLY A 74 12.13 2.97 -18.32
C GLY A 74 10.86 2.15 -18.12
N VAL A 75 10.23 1.80 -19.23
CA VAL A 75 8.94 1.10 -19.26
C VAL A 75 9.14 -0.39 -19.54
N ILE A 76 8.56 -1.22 -18.68
CA ILE A 76 8.44 -2.67 -18.86
C ILE A 76 6.99 -2.94 -19.29
N ASP A 77 6.80 -3.40 -20.50
CA ASP A 77 5.51 -3.71 -21.07
C ASP A 77 5.21 -5.21 -20.93
N LEU A 78 4.24 -5.55 -20.10
CA LEU A 78 3.87 -6.95 -19.82
C LEU A 78 2.94 -7.57 -20.88
N GLY A 79 2.43 -6.80 -21.85
CA GLY A 79 1.64 -7.35 -22.95
C GLY A 79 0.34 -8.02 -22.49
N LEU A 80 -0.38 -7.45 -21.52
CA LEU A 80 -1.61 -8.01 -20.92
C LEU A 80 -1.36 -9.28 -20.10
N THR A 81 -0.25 -9.33 -19.37
CA THR A 81 0.03 -10.43 -18.43
C THR A 81 0.34 -9.93 -17.04
N THR A 82 0.17 -10.77 -16.04
CA THR A 82 0.49 -10.48 -14.64
C THR A 82 1.70 -11.30 -14.20
N ILE A 83 2.65 -10.66 -13.50
CA ILE A 83 3.78 -11.38 -12.88
C ILE A 83 3.33 -11.92 -11.54
N THR A 84 3.51 -13.23 -11.32
CA THR A 84 3.20 -13.87 -10.03
C THR A 84 4.47 -14.13 -9.23
N ILE A 85 4.54 -13.61 -8.00
CA ILE A 85 5.62 -13.85 -7.05
C ILE A 85 5.23 -15.04 -6.16
N ASN A 86 5.82 -16.22 -6.42
CA ASN A 86 5.58 -17.43 -5.64
C ASN A 86 6.71 -17.76 -4.66
N GLU A 87 7.87 -17.12 -4.79
CA GLU A 87 9.05 -17.41 -3.99
C GLU A 87 9.24 -16.37 -2.89
N PRO A 88 9.35 -16.79 -1.61
CA PRO A 88 9.44 -15.87 -0.48
C PRO A 88 10.82 -15.19 -0.36
N PHE A 89 10.96 -14.33 0.65
CA PHE A 89 12.17 -13.60 1.00
C PHE A 89 12.69 -12.74 -0.15
N LEU A 90 11.86 -11.78 -0.56
CA LEU A 90 12.13 -10.89 -1.68
C LEU A 90 12.12 -9.41 -1.24
N THR A 91 13.11 -8.65 -1.71
CA THR A 91 13.06 -7.18 -1.71
C THR A 91 13.19 -6.67 -3.14
N VAL A 92 12.21 -5.91 -3.62
CA VAL A 92 12.28 -5.15 -4.88
C VAL A 92 12.67 -3.72 -4.52
N ALA A 93 13.90 -3.34 -4.81
CA ALA A 93 14.48 -2.03 -4.48
C ALA A 93 14.42 -1.09 -5.70
N GLY A 94 13.21 -0.64 -6.09
CA GLY A 94 12.98 0.24 -7.24
C GLY A 94 13.70 1.60 -7.14
N GLN A 95 14.03 2.04 -5.92
CA GLN A 95 14.83 3.25 -5.68
C GLN A 95 16.26 3.19 -6.25
N THR A 96 16.77 1.99 -6.54
CA THR A 96 18.11 1.81 -7.12
C THR A 96 18.15 2.12 -8.63
N ALA A 97 17.00 2.12 -9.28
CA ALA A 97 16.93 2.44 -10.70
C ALA A 97 17.43 3.87 -10.98
N PRO A 98 18.16 4.12 -12.08
CA PRO A 98 18.43 5.47 -12.53
C PRO A 98 17.13 6.24 -12.81
N SER A 99 17.21 7.58 -12.98
CA SER A 99 16.04 8.36 -13.43
C SER A 99 15.58 7.90 -14.84
N PRO A 100 14.29 7.81 -15.13
CA PRO A 100 13.13 8.18 -14.32
C PRO A 100 12.57 7.04 -13.42
N GLY A 101 13.28 5.95 -13.22
CA GLY A 101 12.81 4.78 -12.47
C GLY A 101 12.09 3.75 -13.34
N ILE A 102 11.42 2.80 -12.70
CA ILE A 102 10.72 1.70 -13.37
C ILE A 102 9.22 1.98 -13.43
N THR A 103 8.65 1.82 -14.62
CA THR A 103 7.20 1.79 -14.83
C THR A 103 6.80 0.49 -15.53
N ILE A 104 5.94 -0.29 -14.91
CA ILE A 104 5.32 -1.48 -15.48
C ILE A 104 4.00 -1.06 -16.11
N ILE A 105 3.72 -1.51 -17.33
CA ILE A 105 2.47 -1.23 -18.04
C ILE A 105 1.82 -2.52 -18.56
N ARG A 106 0.52 -2.42 -18.84
CA ARG A 106 -0.29 -3.48 -19.45
C ARG A 106 -0.21 -4.81 -18.69
N GLY A 107 -0.32 -4.72 -17.37
CA GLY A 107 -0.27 -5.86 -16.46
C GLY A 107 -0.12 -5.41 -15.03
N GLY A 108 0.12 -6.37 -14.12
CA GLY A 108 0.24 -6.15 -12.69
C GLY A 108 1.17 -7.15 -12.02
N ILE A 109 1.12 -7.17 -10.69
CA ILE A 109 1.93 -8.08 -9.86
C ILE A 109 1.03 -8.76 -8.82
N ASP A 110 1.00 -10.11 -8.82
CA ASP A 110 0.40 -10.94 -7.78
C ASP A 110 1.45 -11.44 -6.81
N ILE A 111 1.30 -11.14 -5.52
CA ILE A 111 2.18 -11.63 -4.46
C ILE A 111 1.49 -12.79 -3.75
N ARG A 112 2.02 -14.01 -3.93
CA ARG A 112 1.52 -15.25 -3.31
C ARG A 112 2.49 -15.84 -2.29
N ALA A 113 3.58 -15.13 -2.02
CA ALA A 113 4.65 -15.53 -1.12
C ALA A 113 4.71 -14.61 0.10
N HIS A 114 5.35 -15.10 1.16
CA HIS A 114 5.57 -14.34 2.37
C HIS A 114 6.93 -13.61 2.38
N ASP A 115 7.08 -12.66 3.31
CA ASP A 115 8.31 -11.89 3.50
C ASP A 115 8.75 -11.17 2.20
N VAL A 116 7.83 -10.36 1.65
CA VAL A 116 8.03 -9.61 0.41
C VAL A 116 7.97 -8.11 0.67
N ILE A 117 8.95 -7.38 0.17
CA ILE A 117 9.03 -5.92 0.20
C ILE A 117 9.09 -5.41 -1.24
N ILE A 118 8.13 -4.55 -1.64
CA ILE A 118 8.15 -3.85 -2.92
C ILE A 118 8.17 -2.35 -2.67
N ARG A 119 9.18 -1.66 -3.21
CA ARG A 119 9.36 -0.23 -3.03
C ARG A 119 9.71 0.49 -4.34
N HIS A 120 9.19 1.70 -4.48
CA HIS A 120 9.59 2.69 -5.47
C HIS A 120 9.46 2.27 -6.95
N ILE A 121 8.40 1.53 -7.27
CA ILE A 121 8.03 1.19 -8.65
C ILE A 121 6.65 1.78 -9.01
N ARG A 122 6.41 1.95 -10.31
CA ARG A 122 5.10 2.33 -10.85
C ARG A 122 4.47 1.14 -11.56
N VAL A 123 3.16 0.95 -11.35
CA VAL A 123 2.34 -0.04 -12.08
C VAL A 123 1.15 0.69 -12.69
N ARG A 124 0.96 0.57 -13.99
CA ARG A 124 -0.09 1.24 -14.78
C ARG A 124 -0.74 0.22 -15.71
N SER A 125 -1.75 -0.48 -15.20
CA SER A 125 -2.37 -1.61 -15.90
C SER A 125 -3.01 -1.19 -17.21
N GLY A 126 -4.00 -0.31 -17.19
CA GLY A 126 -4.69 0.29 -18.33
C GLY A 126 -5.54 -0.66 -19.17
N VAL A 127 -6.48 -0.12 -19.94
CA VAL A 127 -7.32 -0.91 -20.86
C VAL A 127 -6.54 -1.38 -22.08
N SER A 128 -5.49 -0.67 -22.47
CA SER A 128 -4.64 -1.05 -23.60
C SER A 128 -5.42 -1.29 -24.91
N GLY A 129 -6.46 -0.51 -25.17
CA GLY A 129 -7.30 -0.65 -26.36
C GLY A 129 -8.27 -1.84 -26.34
N GLN A 130 -8.38 -2.56 -25.23
CA GLN A 130 -9.40 -3.58 -25.06
C GLN A 130 -10.80 -2.96 -25.05
N ALA A 131 -11.78 -3.67 -25.64
CA ALA A 131 -13.14 -3.19 -25.66
C ALA A 131 -13.75 -3.17 -24.24
N PRO A 132 -14.69 -2.28 -23.94
CA PRO A 132 -15.42 -2.30 -22.70
C PRO A 132 -16.02 -3.68 -22.42
N ARG A 133 -15.87 -4.17 -21.18
CA ARG A 133 -16.34 -5.47 -20.71
C ARG A 133 -15.76 -6.69 -21.46
N SER A 134 -14.62 -6.56 -22.10
CA SER A 134 -14.00 -7.67 -22.87
C SER A 134 -13.36 -8.76 -21.99
N GLY A 135 -13.23 -8.53 -20.69
CA GLY A 135 -12.70 -9.52 -19.73
C GLY A 135 -11.23 -9.33 -19.33
N TRP A 136 -10.56 -8.29 -19.82
CA TRP A 136 -9.28 -7.88 -19.27
C TRP A 136 -9.53 -7.09 -17.95
N GLU A 137 -9.08 -7.64 -16.82
CA GLU A 137 -9.41 -7.16 -15.48
C GLU A 137 -8.20 -7.21 -14.52
N ALA A 138 -7.06 -6.65 -14.94
CA ALA A 138 -5.83 -6.67 -14.13
C ALA A 138 -5.92 -5.75 -12.92
N ASP A 139 -5.54 -6.28 -11.76
CA ASP A 139 -5.10 -5.49 -10.62
C ASP A 139 -3.77 -4.79 -10.91
N GLY A 140 -3.46 -3.74 -10.13
CA GLY A 140 -2.13 -3.16 -10.13
C GLY A 140 -1.15 -4.04 -9.35
N ILE A 141 -1.28 -4.10 -8.03
CA ILE A 141 -0.54 -5.03 -7.16
C ILE A 141 -1.54 -5.70 -6.22
N SER A 142 -1.51 -7.04 -6.14
CA SER A 142 -2.35 -7.79 -5.23
C SER A 142 -1.54 -8.73 -4.34
N THR A 143 -1.97 -8.92 -3.08
CA THR A 143 -1.48 -10.01 -2.24
C THR A 143 -2.56 -11.08 -2.16
N VAL A 144 -2.20 -12.35 -2.36
CA VAL A 144 -3.15 -13.48 -2.37
C VAL A 144 -2.66 -14.58 -1.44
N GLY A 145 -3.20 -14.63 -0.22
CA GLY A 145 -2.75 -15.56 0.83
C GLY A 145 -1.32 -15.31 1.29
N ALA A 146 -0.80 -14.11 1.06
CA ALA A 146 0.56 -13.71 1.42
C ALA A 146 0.61 -13.06 2.80
N TYR A 147 1.76 -13.11 3.47
CA TYR A 147 1.92 -12.48 4.78
C TYR A 147 3.31 -11.86 4.97
N ASN A 148 3.44 -10.96 5.95
CA ASN A 148 4.63 -10.15 6.15
C ASN A 148 5.02 -9.41 4.86
N VAL A 149 4.08 -8.69 4.26
CA VAL A 149 4.27 -7.97 3.00
C VAL A 149 4.24 -6.46 3.23
N ILE A 150 5.17 -5.75 2.61
CA ILE A 150 5.19 -4.28 2.57
C ILE A 150 5.18 -3.84 1.11
N VAL A 151 4.18 -3.01 0.73
CA VAL A 151 4.18 -2.23 -0.51
C VAL A 151 4.29 -0.77 -0.10
N ASP A 152 5.44 -0.17 -0.38
CA ASP A 152 5.81 1.14 0.14
C ASP A 152 6.31 2.07 -0.97
N HIS A 153 5.86 3.33 -0.97
CA HIS A 153 6.26 4.30 -1.98
C HIS A 153 6.12 3.77 -3.42
N CYS A 154 4.98 3.18 -3.76
CA CYS A 154 4.66 2.80 -5.12
C CYS A 154 3.60 3.75 -5.72
N THR A 155 3.59 3.91 -7.03
CA THR A 155 2.47 4.53 -7.75
C THR A 155 1.74 3.45 -8.51
N ILE A 156 0.44 3.31 -8.25
CA ILE A 156 -0.39 2.28 -8.86
C ILE A 156 -1.62 2.96 -9.42
N THR A 157 -1.77 2.92 -10.74
CA THR A 157 -2.84 3.63 -11.45
C THR A 157 -3.40 2.78 -12.59
N TRP A 158 -4.61 3.14 -13.01
CA TRP A 158 -5.29 2.57 -14.18
C TRP A 158 -5.58 1.07 -14.07
N ALA A 159 -5.67 0.54 -12.84
CA ALA A 159 -6.15 -0.81 -12.67
C ALA A 159 -7.60 -0.94 -13.14
N LEU A 160 -7.96 -2.13 -13.59
CA LEU A 160 -9.29 -2.45 -14.11
C LEU A 160 -10.14 -3.16 -13.05
N ASP A 161 -9.50 -3.80 -12.07
CA ASP A 161 -10.10 -4.18 -10.81
C ASP A 161 -9.49 -3.27 -9.71
N GLU A 162 -8.71 -3.73 -8.77
CA GLU A 162 -8.14 -2.88 -7.72
C GLU A 162 -6.74 -2.34 -8.07
N ASN A 163 -6.47 -1.09 -7.68
CA ASN A 163 -5.08 -0.59 -7.76
C ASN A 163 -4.16 -1.38 -6.82
N LEU A 164 -4.56 -1.61 -5.55
CA LEU A 164 -3.73 -2.31 -4.57
C LEU A 164 -4.60 -3.09 -3.59
N SER A 165 -4.51 -4.43 -3.57
CA SER A 165 -5.36 -5.26 -2.74
C SER A 165 -4.65 -6.28 -1.86
N ALA A 166 -5.34 -6.70 -0.78
CA ALA A 166 -4.95 -7.81 0.08
C ALA A 166 -6.09 -8.82 0.15
N SER A 167 -5.88 -10.00 -0.42
CA SER A 167 -6.89 -11.03 -0.57
C SER A 167 -6.37 -12.43 -0.27
N GLY A 168 -7.19 -13.43 -0.50
CA GLY A 168 -6.86 -14.84 -0.36
C GLY A 168 -8.10 -15.69 -0.14
N PRO A 169 -7.93 -16.99 0.11
CA PRO A 169 -9.04 -17.86 0.46
C PRO A 169 -9.78 -17.38 1.69
N ARG A 170 -11.11 -17.40 1.64
CA ARG A 170 -11.97 -16.88 2.73
C ARG A 170 -12.02 -17.83 3.92
N PHE A 171 -12.08 -19.13 3.70
CA PHE A 171 -12.35 -20.16 4.72
C PHE A 171 -11.38 -21.35 4.61
N THR A 172 -10.07 -21.11 4.64
CA THR A 172 -9.07 -22.18 4.65
C THR A 172 -8.94 -22.77 6.06
N GLY A 173 -9.15 -24.09 6.19
CA GLY A 173 -9.10 -24.77 7.49
C GLY A 173 -10.45 -24.86 8.19
N ASN A 174 -10.45 -25.16 9.50
CA ASN A 174 -11.61 -25.60 10.26
C ASN A 174 -12.15 -24.55 11.27
N ASN A 175 -11.44 -23.46 11.44
CA ASN A 175 -11.79 -22.42 12.42
C ASN A 175 -11.32 -21.04 11.97
N VAL A 176 -11.81 -20.00 12.62
CA VAL A 176 -11.56 -18.59 12.28
C VAL A 176 -10.06 -18.25 12.29
N GLU A 177 -9.30 -18.83 13.20
CA GLU A 177 -7.87 -18.58 13.31
C GLU A 177 -7.12 -19.16 12.10
N GLU A 178 -7.51 -20.33 11.63
CA GLU A 178 -6.98 -20.94 10.41
C GLU A 178 -7.41 -20.14 9.17
N TRP A 179 -8.65 -19.65 9.09
CA TRP A 179 -9.09 -18.76 8.01
C TRP A 179 -8.19 -17.54 7.88
N ARG A 180 -7.91 -16.87 9.03
CA ARG A 180 -7.05 -15.70 9.11
C ARG A 180 -5.60 -15.99 8.72
N ARG A 181 -5.08 -17.15 9.08
CA ARG A 181 -3.75 -17.59 8.63
C ARG A 181 -3.70 -18.03 7.17
N GLY A 182 -4.82 -18.48 6.62
CA GLY A 182 -4.93 -18.94 5.23
C GLY A 182 -5.11 -17.82 4.21
N THR A 183 -5.49 -16.63 4.65
CA THR A 183 -5.58 -15.44 3.79
C THR A 183 -4.41 -14.48 4.02
N SER A 184 -4.36 -13.35 3.31
CA SER A 184 -3.30 -12.36 3.53
C SER A 184 -3.37 -11.80 4.96
N HIS A 185 -2.21 -11.66 5.61
CA HIS A 185 -2.11 -11.09 6.94
C HIS A 185 -0.75 -10.44 7.20
N ASN A 186 -0.68 -9.54 8.20
CA ASN A 186 0.51 -8.72 8.45
C ASN A 186 0.98 -8.03 7.16
N VAL A 187 0.10 -7.20 6.58
CA VAL A 187 0.36 -6.47 5.34
C VAL A 187 0.38 -4.97 5.62
N THR A 188 1.34 -4.27 5.06
CA THR A 188 1.44 -2.81 5.13
C THR A 188 1.44 -2.20 3.74
N PHE A 189 0.50 -1.28 3.50
CA PHE A 189 0.47 -0.38 2.35
C PHE A 189 0.79 1.03 2.84
N SER A 190 1.96 1.56 2.49
CA SER A 190 2.41 2.85 3.01
C SER A 190 2.95 3.77 1.92
N TYR A 191 2.62 5.06 2.04
CA TYR A 191 3.09 6.11 1.14
C TYR A 191 2.86 5.84 -0.36
N ASN A 192 1.85 5.07 -0.72
CA ASN A 192 1.53 4.82 -2.12
C ASN A 192 0.65 5.95 -2.70
N LEU A 193 0.77 6.17 -4.00
CA LEU A 193 -0.18 6.93 -4.82
C LEU A 193 -1.07 5.93 -5.56
N LEU A 194 -2.33 5.83 -5.15
CA LEU A 194 -3.35 4.90 -5.66
C LEU A 194 -4.42 5.71 -6.39
N ALA A 195 -4.33 5.80 -7.71
CA ALA A 195 -5.16 6.77 -8.41
C ALA A 195 -5.72 6.24 -9.73
N GLU A 196 -6.83 6.86 -10.14
CA GLU A 196 -7.37 6.70 -11.49
C GLU A 196 -7.60 5.23 -11.89
N GLY A 197 -8.14 4.40 -10.97
CA GLY A 197 -8.72 3.14 -11.39
C GLY A 197 -9.76 3.40 -12.49
N LEU A 198 -9.78 2.59 -13.56
CA LEU A 198 -10.59 2.89 -14.75
C LEU A 198 -12.04 2.46 -14.56
N ALA A 199 -13.01 3.37 -14.76
CA ALA A 199 -14.40 3.13 -14.40
C ALA A 199 -15.14 2.26 -15.42
N HIS A 200 -15.20 2.66 -16.69
CA HIS A 200 -15.92 1.94 -17.73
C HIS A 200 -14.96 1.23 -18.71
N GLY A 201 -13.90 0.64 -18.18
CA GLY A 201 -12.89 -0.09 -18.94
C GLY A 201 -13.33 -1.50 -19.36
N SER A 202 -12.36 -2.38 -19.51
CA SER A 202 -12.56 -3.75 -20.03
C SER A 202 -13.06 -4.77 -18.98
N HIS A 203 -13.22 -4.37 -17.71
CA HIS A 203 -13.70 -5.27 -16.65
C HIS A 203 -15.10 -5.82 -16.96
N PRO A 204 -15.34 -7.16 -16.85
CA PRO A 204 -16.57 -7.80 -17.33
C PRO A 204 -17.83 -7.37 -16.55
N LYS A 205 -17.68 -6.99 -15.28
CA LYS A 205 -18.80 -6.50 -14.44
C LYS A 205 -19.25 -5.07 -14.78
N GLY A 206 -18.54 -4.36 -15.64
CA GLY A 206 -18.86 -2.99 -16.05
C GLY A 206 -18.18 -1.95 -15.15
N GLU A 207 -18.94 -1.02 -14.56
CA GLU A 207 -18.36 0.08 -13.79
C GLU A 207 -17.48 -0.40 -12.64
N HIS A 208 -16.21 0.02 -12.69
CA HIS A 208 -15.19 -0.33 -11.69
C HIS A 208 -14.49 0.92 -11.18
N SER A 209 -13.19 1.10 -11.32
CA SER A 209 -12.40 2.17 -10.69
C SER A 209 -12.28 1.97 -9.18
N LYS A 210 -11.46 1.00 -8.78
CA LYS A 210 -11.33 0.58 -7.39
C LYS A 210 -9.96 0.95 -6.82
N GLY A 211 -9.94 1.52 -5.62
CA GLY A 211 -8.69 1.81 -4.90
C GLY A 211 -8.05 0.56 -4.32
N SER A 212 -8.61 0.04 -3.22
CA SER A 212 -8.08 -1.14 -2.51
C SER A 212 -9.18 -2.04 -1.98
N LEU A 213 -9.07 -3.34 -2.24
CA LEU A 213 -9.86 -4.37 -1.57
C LEU A 213 -9.04 -5.00 -0.45
N ILE A 214 -9.58 -5.00 0.76
CA ILE A 214 -9.08 -5.80 1.87
C ILE A 214 -10.12 -6.89 2.13
N HIS A 215 -9.80 -8.09 1.65
CA HIS A 215 -10.74 -9.19 1.56
C HIS A 215 -11.09 -9.79 2.93
N ASP A 216 -12.14 -10.64 2.97
CA ASP A 216 -12.63 -11.26 4.20
C ASP A 216 -11.53 -11.93 5.03
N ASN A 217 -11.58 -11.76 6.35
CA ASN A 217 -10.68 -12.35 7.34
C ASN A 217 -9.21 -11.87 7.27
N VAL A 218 -8.86 -10.92 6.40
CA VAL A 218 -7.52 -10.30 6.41
C VAL A 218 -7.28 -9.61 7.75
N THR A 219 -6.13 -9.86 8.39
CA THR A 219 -5.77 -9.31 9.71
C THR A 219 -4.35 -8.73 9.73
N GLY A 220 -4.06 -7.89 10.71
CA GLY A 220 -2.77 -7.21 10.76
C GLY A 220 -2.55 -6.30 9.54
N MET A 221 -3.63 -5.65 9.05
CA MET A 221 -3.58 -4.78 7.90
C MET A 221 -3.34 -3.34 8.31
N LEU A 222 -2.28 -2.72 7.79
CA LEU A 222 -2.02 -1.30 7.94
C LEU A 222 -2.06 -0.58 6.59
N ILE A 223 -2.93 0.44 6.49
CA ILE A 223 -3.00 1.38 5.37
C ILE A 223 -2.57 2.74 5.88
N TYR A 224 -1.39 3.23 5.47
CA TYR A 224 -0.70 4.32 6.14
C TYR A 224 -0.12 5.36 5.18
N ARG A 225 -0.59 6.60 5.32
CA ARG A 225 -0.07 7.76 4.57
C ARG A 225 -0.11 7.60 3.04
N ASN A 226 -1.12 6.90 2.53
CA ASN A 226 -1.35 6.81 1.10
C ASN A 226 -2.19 7.99 0.60
N VAL A 227 -2.10 8.23 -0.71
CA VAL A 227 -3.02 9.09 -1.45
C VAL A 227 -3.90 8.21 -2.31
N TYR A 228 -5.22 8.24 -2.08
CA TYR A 228 -6.23 7.71 -2.97
C TYR A 228 -6.82 8.87 -3.75
N ALA A 229 -6.78 8.83 -5.08
CA ALA A 229 -7.31 9.93 -5.89
C ALA A 229 -8.08 9.41 -7.11
N HIS A 230 -9.26 9.99 -7.36
CA HIS A 230 -10.05 9.70 -8.56
C HIS A 230 -10.41 8.21 -8.73
N ASN A 231 -10.68 7.49 -7.64
CA ASN A 231 -11.22 6.13 -7.68
C ASN A 231 -12.72 6.18 -7.39
N TYR A 232 -13.52 5.41 -8.13
CA TYR A 232 -14.97 5.45 -7.96
C TYR A 232 -15.39 4.96 -6.57
N GLU A 233 -14.74 3.90 -6.06
CA GLU A 233 -14.95 3.39 -4.70
C GLU A 233 -13.73 2.60 -4.19
N ARG A 234 -13.86 1.99 -3.01
CA ARG A 234 -12.83 1.15 -2.36
C ARG A 234 -11.56 1.92 -1.99
N SER A 235 -11.73 3.00 -1.22
CA SER A 235 -10.58 3.79 -0.74
C SER A 235 -10.40 3.74 0.81
N PRO A 236 -10.26 2.54 1.46
CA PRO A 236 -10.42 1.17 0.95
C PRO A 236 -11.84 0.57 1.14
N LEU A 237 -12.12 -0.60 0.52
CA LEU A 237 -13.16 -1.53 0.95
C LEU A 237 -12.56 -2.54 1.93
N LEU A 238 -13.18 -2.69 3.09
CA LEU A 238 -12.90 -3.70 4.10
C LEU A 238 -14.03 -4.73 4.10
N LYS A 239 -13.71 -6.00 3.86
CA LYS A 239 -14.69 -7.08 3.84
C LYS A 239 -14.91 -7.69 5.24
N GLY A 240 -15.77 -8.69 5.33
CA GLY A 240 -16.17 -9.31 6.60
C GLY A 240 -15.03 -9.86 7.43
N GLY A 241 -15.05 -9.61 8.75
CA GLY A 241 -14.04 -10.11 9.68
C GLY A 241 -12.64 -9.51 9.56
N VAL A 242 -12.46 -8.47 8.73
CA VAL A 242 -11.18 -7.77 8.57
C VAL A 242 -10.76 -7.07 9.86
N HIS A 243 -9.46 -7.13 10.20
CA HIS A 243 -8.84 -6.33 11.25
C HIS A 243 -7.80 -5.38 10.66
N ALA A 244 -8.11 -4.08 10.63
CA ALA A 244 -7.29 -3.07 9.95
C ALA A 244 -7.10 -1.78 10.74
N ALA A 245 -5.92 -1.16 10.55
CA ALA A 245 -5.67 0.22 10.91
C ALA A 245 -5.50 1.05 9.62
N VAL A 246 -6.31 2.12 9.48
CA VAL A 246 -6.29 3.05 8.36
C VAL A 246 -5.90 4.41 8.93
N VAL A 247 -4.67 4.87 8.66
CA VAL A 247 -4.07 5.97 9.40
C VAL A 247 -3.40 6.99 8.49
N ASN A 248 -3.76 8.26 8.64
CA ASN A 248 -3.17 9.40 7.95
C ASN A 248 -3.21 9.30 6.40
N ASN A 249 -4.25 8.71 5.83
CA ASN A 249 -4.44 8.68 4.39
C ASN A 249 -5.23 9.90 3.90
N LEU A 250 -4.94 10.32 2.68
CA LEU A 250 -5.75 11.30 1.95
C LEU A 250 -6.60 10.56 0.92
N ILE A 251 -7.91 10.78 0.97
CA ILE A 251 -8.87 10.28 -0.02
C ILE A 251 -9.45 11.49 -0.73
N PHE A 252 -9.13 11.66 -2.00
CA PHE A 252 -9.56 12.80 -2.80
C PHE A 252 -10.43 12.35 -3.97
N ASN A 253 -11.55 13.08 -4.15
CA ASN A 253 -12.47 12.89 -5.28
C ASN A 253 -12.90 11.42 -5.50
N PRO A 254 -13.32 10.68 -4.42
CA PRO A 254 -13.96 9.40 -4.63
C PRO A 254 -15.31 9.59 -5.32
N GLY A 255 -15.75 8.60 -6.11
CA GLY A 255 -17.07 8.65 -6.76
C GLY A 255 -18.21 8.34 -5.79
N ALA A 256 -18.52 7.05 -5.63
CA ALA A 256 -19.67 6.60 -4.84
C ALA A 256 -19.35 6.30 -3.37
N GLN A 257 -18.13 5.84 -3.08
CA GLN A 257 -17.73 5.41 -1.73
C GLN A 257 -16.28 5.81 -1.43
N ALA A 258 -16.04 6.29 -0.21
CA ALA A 258 -14.69 6.46 0.35
C ALA A 258 -14.23 5.18 1.06
N ILE A 259 -14.14 5.20 2.39
CA ILE A 259 -13.91 3.97 3.17
C ILE A 259 -15.25 3.26 3.32
N HIS A 260 -15.29 1.96 3.07
CA HIS A 260 -16.50 1.19 3.33
C HIS A 260 -16.22 -0.21 3.88
N TYR A 261 -17.15 -0.73 4.69
CA TYR A 261 -17.13 -2.06 5.25
C TYR A 261 -18.33 -2.86 4.77
N ASN A 262 -18.11 -4.09 4.33
CA ASN A 262 -19.19 -4.93 3.82
C ASN A 262 -18.93 -6.42 4.05
N LEU A 263 -19.70 -7.07 4.94
CA LEU A 263 -19.78 -8.51 5.04
C LEU A 263 -21.00 -8.97 4.26
N MET A 264 -20.79 -9.62 3.12
CA MET A 264 -21.85 -10.11 2.26
C MET A 264 -22.27 -11.52 2.66
N ASP A 265 -23.51 -11.69 3.13
CA ASP A 265 -24.06 -12.96 3.60
C ASP A 265 -23.92 -14.09 2.56
N LEU A 266 -24.21 -13.78 1.30
CA LEU A 266 -24.09 -14.73 0.20
C LEU A 266 -22.67 -15.31 0.03
N GLU A 267 -21.64 -14.51 0.30
CA GLU A 267 -20.25 -14.94 0.20
C GLU A 267 -19.78 -15.75 1.42
N TRP A 268 -20.47 -15.59 2.55
CA TRP A 268 -20.18 -16.32 3.78
C TRP A 268 -20.94 -17.63 3.89
N GLY A 269 -22.09 -17.77 3.21
CA GLY A 269 -22.89 -18.96 3.21
C GLY A 269 -23.30 -19.37 4.64
N ASN A 270 -22.96 -20.58 5.06
CA ASN A 270 -23.27 -21.09 6.40
C ASN A 270 -22.16 -20.82 7.43
N GLN A 271 -21.12 -20.08 7.09
CA GLN A 271 -20.05 -19.78 8.04
C GLN A 271 -20.46 -18.67 9.02
N PRO A 272 -20.07 -18.78 10.29
CA PRO A 272 -20.42 -17.77 11.30
C PRO A 272 -19.75 -16.44 10.97
N HIS A 273 -20.57 -15.39 10.82
CA HIS A 273 -20.08 -14.04 10.54
C HIS A 273 -19.09 -13.58 11.60
N GLN A 274 -17.97 -13.01 11.15
CA GLN A 274 -16.95 -12.48 12.04
C GLN A 274 -17.07 -10.98 12.15
N LEU A 275 -16.86 -10.49 13.38
CA LEU A 275 -16.84 -9.06 13.66
C LEU A 275 -15.63 -8.40 12.96
N GLY A 276 -15.88 -7.34 12.22
CA GLY A 276 -14.82 -6.50 11.68
C GLY A 276 -14.24 -5.57 12.74
N GLU A 277 -12.97 -5.21 12.63
CA GLU A 277 -12.29 -4.27 13.52
C GLU A 277 -11.53 -3.23 12.70
N LEU A 278 -11.90 -1.97 12.86
CA LEU A 278 -11.29 -0.84 12.16
C LEU A 278 -10.85 0.24 13.15
N SER A 279 -9.57 0.58 13.09
CA SER A 279 -9.04 1.80 13.69
C SER A 279 -8.73 2.82 12.60
N ALA A 280 -9.55 3.88 12.47
CA ALA A 280 -9.36 4.95 11.48
C ALA A 280 -8.94 6.24 12.21
N VAL A 281 -7.69 6.68 12.00
CA VAL A 281 -7.12 7.81 12.75
C VAL A 281 -6.41 8.80 11.83
N GLY A 282 -6.76 10.06 11.93
CA GLY A 282 -6.09 11.15 11.23
C GLY A 282 -6.23 11.10 9.71
N ASN A 283 -7.27 10.46 9.15
CA ASN A 283 -7.48 10.43 7.72
C ASN A 283 -8.25 11.68 7.23
N VAL A 284 -8.05 12.01 5.97
CA VAL A 284 -8.73 13.14 5.32
C VAL A 284 -9.50 12.63 4.10
N LEU A 285 -10.82 12.82 4.11
CA LEU A 285 -11.68 12.71 2.94
C LEU A 285 -11.96 14.12 2.42
N ARG A 286 -11.64 14.37 1.16
CA ARG A 286 -11.99 15.61 0.46
C ARG A 286 -12.73 15.28 -0.84
N GLY A 287 -13.97 15.71 -0.93
CA GLY A 287 -14.78 15.59 -2.15
C GLY A 287 -14.16 16.37 -3.32
N GLY A 288 -14.43 15.91 -4.51
CA GLY A 288 -13.99 16.52 -5.75
C GLY A 288 -15.12 16.58 -6.79
N PHE A 289 -14.75 16.71 -8.05
CA PHE A 289 -15.71 16.88 -9.14
C PHE A 289 -16.60 15.64 -9.36
N SER A 290 -16.03 14.44 -9.19
CA SER A 290 -16.75 13.18 -9.40
C SER A 290 -17.43 12.65 -8.12
N THR A 291 -17.26 13.34 -6.99
CA THR A 291 -17.79 12.88 -5.70
C THR A 291 -19.29 13.15 -5.60
N ARG A 292 -20.06 12.15 -5.19
CA ARG A 292 -21.49 12.26 -4.92
C ARG A 292 -21.74 13.12 -3.69
N ASP A 293 -22.86 13.87 -3.70
CA ASP A 293 -23.23 14.77 -2.59
C ASP A 293 -23.58 14.04 -1.29
N ASP A 294 -23.98 12.75 -1.37
CA ASP A 294 -24.42 11.93 -0.23
C ASP A 294 -23.32 11.04 0.34
N ILE A 295 -22.06 11.26 -0.01
CA ILE A 295 -20.94 10.44 0.45
C ILE A 295 -20.69 10.63 1.95
N ALA A 296 -20.29 9.54 2.62
CA ALA A 296 -19.82 9.56 4.01
C ALA A 296 -18.36 9.14 4.11
N PHE A 297 -17.70 9.49 5.22
CA PHE A 297 -16.33 9.05 5.50
C PHE A 297 -16.21 7.53 5.57
N LEU A 298 -17.11 6.89 6.33
CA LEU A 298 -17.22 5.44 6.45
C LEU A 298 -18.64 4.98 6.14
N THR A 299 -18.82 4.16 5.13
CA THR A 299 -20.12 3.57 4.77
C THR A 299 -20.15 2.09 5.15
N ILE A 300 -21.22 1.65 5.83
CA ILE A 300 -21.41 0.25 6.19
C ILE A 300 -22.45 -0.43 5.30
N GLY A 301 -22.18 -1.68 4.94
CA GLY A 301 -23.08 -2.56 4.18
C GLY A 301 -23.07 -3.99 4.70
N GLY A 302 -23.86 -4.86 4.05
CA GLY A 302 -23.94 -6.28 4.39
C GLY A 302 -24.58 -6.57 5.74
N VAL A 303 -24.19 -7.67 6.37
CA VAL A 303 -24.83 -8.22 7.57
C VAL A 303 -23.90 -8.32 8.80
N GLY A 304 -22.60 -8.07 8.64
CA GLY A 304 -21.62 -8.17 9.72
C GLY A 304 -21.39 -6.85 10.43
N ASP A 305 -21.38 -6.88 11.76
CA ASP A 305 -21.08 -5.71 12.59
C ASP A 305 -19.60 -5.32 12.49
N LEU A 306 -19.31 -4.03 12.72
CA LEU A 306 -17.97 -3.45 12.71
C LEU A 306 -17.68 -2.75 14.04
N ARG A 307 -16.65 -3.18 14.78
CA ARG A 307 -16.04 -2.36 15.84
C ARG A 307 -15.19 -1.26 15.22
N TYR A 308 -15.48 -0.03 15.58
CA TYR A 308 -14.85 1.14 15.00
C TYR A 308 -14.23 2.03 16.08
N HIS A 309 -12.93 2.28 15.96
CA HIS A 309 -12.24 3.35 16.66
C HIS A 309 -11.92 4.47 15.68
N GLY A 310 -12.52 5.64 15.87
CA GLY A 310 -12.28 6.82 15.04
C GLY A 310 -11.74 7.98 15.85
N ARG A 311 -10.65 8.60 15.37
CA ARG A 311 -10.11 9.81 16.00
C ARG A 311 -9.48 10.74 14.99
N ASP A 312 -9.75 12.05 15.12
CA ASP A 312 -9.12 13.10 14.31
C ASP A 312 -9.23 12.84 12.79
N ASN A 313 -10.38 12.34 12.31
CA ASN A 313 -10.64 12.21 10.88
C ASN A 313 -11.39 13.45 10.38
N ILE A 314 -11.06 13.91 9.18
CA ILE A 314 -11.71 15.04 8.49
C ILE A 314 -12.45 14.49 7.27
N ALA A 315 -13.70 14.92 7.09
CA ALA A 315 -14.47 14.64 5.88
C ALA A 315 -15.16 15.92 5.43
N VAL A 316 -14.83 16.38 4.22
CA VAL A 316 -15.38 17.60 3.65
C VAL A 316 -15.74 17.39 2.16
N ASP A 317 -16.77 18.11 1.72
CA ASP A 317 -17.14 18.15 0.31
C ASP A 317 -16.17 19.04 -0.51
N ARG A 318 -16.47 19.21 -1.80
CA ARG A 318 -15.68 20.04 -2.71
C ARG A 318 -15.61 21.52 -2.29
N GLN A 319 -16.60 22.02 -1.54
CA GLN A 319 -16.66 23.39 -1.03
C GLN A 319 -16.09 23.54 0.39
N GLY A 320 -15.55 22.46 0.97
CA GLY A 320 -15.02 22.43 2.34
C GLY A 320 -16.09 22.31 3.43
N ARG A 321 -17.34 22.00 3.08
CA ARG A 321 -18.41 21.79 4.06
C ARG A 321 -18.32 20.38 4.65
N PRO A 322 -18.59 20.19 5.95
CA PRO A 322 -18.52 18.88 6.58
C PRO A 322 -19.44 17.85 5.91
N LEU A 323 -18.91 16.65 5.70
CA LEU A 323 -19.63 15.46 5.27
C LEU A 323 -19.95 14.55 6.46
N PRO A 324 -20.99 13.68 6.36
CA PRO A 324 -21.28 12.69 7.38
C PRO A 324 -20.10 11.76 7.66
N MET A 325 -19.84 11.45 8.94
CA MET A 325 -18.82 10.47 9.30
C MET A 325 -19.27 9.04 9.01
N PHE A 326 -20.56 8.75 9.09
CA PHE A 326 -21.12 7.44 8.84
C PHE A 326 -22.25 7.48 7.81
N GLY A 327 -22.26 6.47 6.95
CA GLY A 327 -23.28 6.23 5.95
C GLY A 327 -23.65 4.76 5.83
N ARG A 328 -24.69 4.49 5.04
CA ARG A 328 -25.16 3.13 4.76
C ARG A 328 -25.59 3.07 3.30
N TYR A 329 -24.96 2.20 2.50
CA TYR A 329 -25.24 2.15 1.06
C TYR A 329 -26.24 1.04 0.66
N THR A 330 -26.70 0.24 1.61
CA THR A 330 -27.78 -0.74 1.42
C THR A 330 -28.70 -0.77 2.63
N THR A 331 -29.82 -1.49 2.54
CA THR A 331 -30.67 -1.78 3.70
C THR A 331 -30.06 -2.83 4.62
N SER A 332 -28.84 -2.62 5.04
CA SER A 332 -28.06 -3.55 5.83
C SER A 332 -28.46 -3.52 7.31
N PRO A 333 -28.59 -4.68 8.00
CA PRO A 333 -28.75 -4.72 9.45
C PRO A 333 -27.44 -4.49 10.23
N ALA A 334 -26.29 -4.48 9.56
CA ALA A 334 -24.98 -4.32 10.19
C ALA A 334 -24.88 -3.02 11.00
N ARG A 335 -24.17 -3.06 12.12
CA ARG A 335 -23.99 -1.93 13.03
C ARG A 335 -22.54 -1.49 13.10
N ILE A 336 -22.31 -0.18 13.17
CA ILE A 336 -21.04 0.39 13.61
C ILE A 336 -21.08 0.49 15.13
N ILE A 337 -20.14 -0.20 15.78
CA ILE A 337 -20.00 -0.22 17.25
C ILE A 337 -18.77 0.62 17.58
N GLU A 338 -19.01 1.89 17.94
CA GLU A 338 -17.93 2.80 18.30
C GLU A 338 -17.28 2.40 19.62
N ILE A 339 -15.95 2.45 19.67
CA ILE A 339 -15.13 2.12 20.84
C ILE A 339 -14.08 3.20 21.10
N GLU A 340 -13.81 3.47 22.37
CA GLU A 340 -12.90 4.54 22.80
C GLU A 340 -11.43 4.26 22.48
N ARG A 341 -11.01 3.00 22.52
CA ARG A 341 -9.62 2.58 22.29
C ARG A 341 -9.53 1.62 21.12
N PRO A 342 -8.47 1.71 20.30
CA PRO A 342 -8.29 0.78 19.21
C PRO A 342 -8.13 -0.66 19.73
N VAL A 343 -8.85 -1.60 19.14
CA VAL A 343 -8.67 -3.05 19.41
C VAL A 343 -7.43 -3.54 18.67
N ILE A 344 -7.19 -2.97 17.48
CA ILE A 344 -6.05 -3.32 16.64
C ILE A 344 -5.23 -2.07 16.36
N TRP A 345 -3.96 -2.09 16.78
CA TRP A 345 -3.04 -0.97 16.61
C TRP A 345 -1.59 -1.45 16.54
N PRO A 346 -0.81 -1.06 15.51
CA PRO A 346 0.60 -1.42 15.45
C PRO A 346 1.40 -0.65 16.49
N GLU A 347 2.34 -1.32 17.13
CA GLU A 347 3.21 -0.71 18.12
C GLU A 347 4.08 0.41 17.50
N GLY A 348 4.23 1.52 18.23
CA GLY A 348 5.10 2.62 17.82
C GLY A 348 4.66 3.40 16.59
N LEU A 349 3.42 3.22 16.09
CA LEU A 349 2.94 3.93 14.91
C LEU A 349 2.79 5.43 15.19
N ALA A 350 3.54 6.25 14.44
CA ALA A 350 3.45 7.71 14.52
C ALA A 350 2.23 8.24 13.76
N VAL A 351 1.44 9.08 14.42
CA VAL A 351 0.24 9.70 13.86
C VAL A 351 0.44 11.19 13.69
N LEU A 352 0.15 11.72 12.51
CA LEU A 352 0.06 13.16 12.25
C LEU A 352 -1.34 13.65 12.59
N PRO A 353 -1.49 14.90 13.06
CA PRO A 353 -2.79 15.57 13.05
C PRO A 353 -3.39 15.58 11.65
N ALA A 354 -4.70 15.33 11.52
CA ALA A 354 -5.37 15.29 10.20
C ALA A 354 -5.11 16.54 9.35
N SER A 355 -5.02 17.72 9.98
CA SER A 355 -4.72 19.01 9.32
C SER A 355 -3.35 19.06 8.62
N GLN A 356 -2.42 18.15 8.94
CA GLN A 356 -1.09 18.06 8.33
C GLN A 356 -0.98 16.98 7.26
N VAL A 357 -1.97 16.08 7.18
CA VAL A 357 -1.89 14.87 6.36
C VAL A 357 -1.78 15.22 4.87
N GLU A 358 -2.66 16.06 4.36
CA GLU A 358 -2.67 16.41 2.94
C GLU A 358 -1.30 16.92 2.47
N THR A 359 -0.76 17.95 3.12
CA THR A 359 0.56 18.51 2.78
C THR A 359 1.65 17.45 2.85
N HIS A 360 1.61 16.60 3.87
CA HIS A 360 2.62 15.56 4.07
C HIS A 360 2.56 14.49 2.96
N VAL A 361 1.39 13.90 2.71
CA VAL A 361 1.29 12.79 1.75
C VAL A 361 1.47 13.25 0.32
N LEU A 362 1.02 14.45 -0.05
CA LEU A 362 1.26 15.00 -1.39
C LEU A 362 2.75 15.25 -1.66
N ARG A 363 3.53 15.51 -0.62
CA ARG A 363 4.97 15.64 -0.74
C ARG A 363 5.68 14.29 -0.89
N PHE A 364 5.30 13.27 -0.10
CA PHE A 364 6.08 12.06 0.09
C PHE A 364 5.50 10.78 -0.53
N ALA A 365 4.22 10.71 -0.85
CA ALA A 365 3.63 9.52 -1.45
C ALA A 365 4.00 9.35 -2.94
N GLY A 366 3.90 8.10 -3.40
CA GLY A 366 4.21 7.70 -4.77
C GLY A 366 5.61 7.13 -4.95
N ALA A 367 5.87 6.58 -6.12
CA ALA A 367 7.03 5.75 -6.38
C ALA A 367 8.38 6.45 -6.16
N ARG A 368 8.50 7.67 -6.60
CA ARG A 368 9.76 8.45 -6.52
C ARG A 368 9.41 9.92 -6.22
N PRO A 369 9.05 10.26 -4.99
CA PRO A 369 8.63 11.63 -4.68
C PRO A 369 9.72 12.67 -4.98
N TRP A 370 10.97 12.27 -5.00
CA TRP A 370 12.12 13.10 -5.38
C TRP A 370 12.37 13.21 -6.89
N ASP A 371 11.70 12.34 -7.70
CA ASP A 371 11.93 12.20 -9.13
C ASP A 371 10.64 11.69 -9.80
N ARG A 372 9.55 12.43 -9.58
CA ARG A 372 8.23 12.10 -10.14
C ARG A 372 8.24 12.26 -11.66
N ASP A 373 7.62 11.32 -12.34
CA ASP A 373 7.34 11.45 -13.76
C ASP A 373 6.18 12.44 -14.02
N PRO A 374 5.97 12.88 -15.27
CA PRO A 374 4.90 13.84 -15.58
C PRO A 374 3.51 13.40 -15.14
N HIS A 375 3.24 12.09 -15.11
CA HIS A 375 1.95 11.55 -14.73
C HIS A 375 1.73 11.67 -13.23
N ASP A 376 2.70 11.23 -12.41
CA ASP A 376 2.64 11.40 -10.95
C ASP A 376 2.54 12.89 -10.57
N ILE A 377 3.28 13.76 -11.26
CA ILE A 377 3.21 15.21 -11.07
C ILE A 377 1.79 15.71 -11.32
N ARG A 378 1.16 15.30 -12.44
CA ARG A 378 -0.20 15.72 -12.79
C ARG A 378 -1.19 15.29 -11.71
N VAL A 379 -1.19 14.02 -11.30
CA VAL A 379 -2.13 13.54 -10.26
C VAL A 379 -1.95 14.29 -8.94
N ILE A 380 -0.70 14.46 -8.48
CA ILE A 380 -0.42 15.23 -7.25
C ILE A 380 -0.90 16.68 -7.36
N PHE A 381 -0.67 17.31 -8.52
CA PHE A 381 -1.14 18.68 -8.79
C PHE A 381 -2.66 18.77 -8.83
N ASP A 382 -3.34 17.83 -9.51
CA ASP A 382 -4.80 17.76 -9.57
C ASP A 382 -5.41 17.65 -8.16
N VAL A 383 -4.82 16.80 -7.31
CA VAL A 383 -5.24 16.70 -5.90
C VAL A 383 -5.01 18.02 -5.16
N ALA A 384 -3.83 18.64 -5.27
CA ALA A 384 -3.51 19.89 -4.58
C ALA A 384 -4.46 21.02 -4.97
N GLU A 385 -4.77 21.14 -6.26
CA GLU A 385 -5.63 22.19 -6.81
C GLU A 385 -7.13 21.87 -6.79
N GLY A 386 -7.53 20.70 -6.31
CA GLY A 386 -8.94 20.27 -6.31
C GLY A 386 -9.49 19.98 -7.69
N ARG A 387 -8.66 19.48 -8.61
CA ARG A 387 -8.98 19.19 -10.02
C ARG A 387 -9.01 17.68 -10.29
N GLY A 388 -9.21 17.35 -11.57
CA GLY A 388 -9.25 15.97 -12.05
C GLY A 388 -10.60 15.31 -11.82
N GLU A 389 -10.79 14.18 -12.47
CA GLU A 389 -12.01 13.40 -12.46
C GLU A 389 -11.71 11.90 -12.56
N ILE A 390 -12.71 11.07 -12.33
CA ILE A 390 -12.66 9.64 -12.60
C ILE A 390 -12.66 9.44 -14.11
N ILE A 391 -11.80 8.55 -14.60
CA ILE A 391 -11.58 8.29 -16.02
C ILE A 391 -11.94 6.84 -16.38
N ASP A 392 -12.19 6.60 -17.66
CA ASP A 392 -12.52 5.29 -18.21
C ASP A 392 -11.36 4.63 -18.96
N ASP A 393 -10.38 5.43 -19.37
CA ASP A 393 -9.32 5.03 -20.27
C ASP A 393 -8.07 5.90 -20.04
N GLU A 394 -6.90 5.27 -19.98
CA GLU A 394 -5.62 5.95 -19.75
C GLU A 394 -5.31 7.02 -20.82
N ARG A 395 -5.89 6.89 -22.02
CA ARG A 395 -5.70 7.87 -23.11
C ARG A 395 -6.34 9.22 -22.79
N GLN A 396 -7.33 9.29 -21.92
CA GLN A 396 -7.94 10.56 -21.50
C GLN A 396 -6.96 11.47 -20.75
N VAL A 397 -5.88 10.89 -20.22
CA VAL A 397 -4.84 11.60 -19.45
C VAL A 397 -3.42 11.44 -20.05
N GLY A 398 -3.35 11.19 -21.35
CA GLY A 398 -2.09 11.16 -22.11
C GLY A 398 -1.54 9.75 -22.40
N GLY A 399 -2.16 8.69 -21.87
CA GLY A 399 -1.79 7.31 -22.16
C GLY A 399 -0.47 6.86 -21.51
N TYR A 400 0.01 5.72 -21.95
CA TYR A 400 1.24 5.13 -21.39
C TYR A 400 2.47 6.00 -21.62
N PRO A 401 3.36 6.11 -20.62
CA PRO A 401 4.54 6.96 -20.74
C PRO A 401 5.49 6.48 -21.84
N GLN A 402 5.97 7.42 -22.62
CA GLN A 402 7.02 7.22 -23.63
C GLN A 402 8.30 7.83 -23.08
N VAL A 403 9.20 6.99 -22.58
CA VAL A 403 10.48 7.45 -22.01
C VAL A 403 11.66 6.74 -22.68
N THR A 404 12.71 7.47 -22.93
CA THR A 404 13.98 6.88 -23.38
C THR A 404 14.60 6.10 -22.22
N PRO A 405 14.91 4.80 -22.40
CA PRO A 405 15.58 4.02 -21.37
C PRO A 405 16.93 4.64 -20.96
N THR A 406 17.19 4.62 -19.65
CA THR A 406 18.48 5.03 -19.11
C THR A 406 19.19 3.85 -18.46
N ARG A 407 20.50 3.93 -18.30
CA ARG A 407 21.32 2.87 -17.67
C ARG A 407 22.34 3.47 -16.73
N ALA A 408 22.52 2.81 -15.58
CA ALA A 408 23.62 3.08 -14.66
C ALA A 408 23.95 1.78 -13.90
N PRO A 409 25.23 1.46 -13.69
CA PRO A 409 25.59 0.27 -12.92
C PRO A 409 25.15 0.44 -11.46
N PHE A 410 24.69 -0.63 -10.84
CA PHE A 410 24.45 -0.67 -9.39
C PHE A 410 25.76 -0.91 -8.65
N VAL A 411 26.18 0.05 -7.85
CA VAL A 411 27.42 0.00 -7.06
C VAL A 411 27.08 -0.31 -5.61
N GLU A 412 27.29 -1.56 -5.20
CA GLU A 412 26.90 -2.05 -3.85
C GLU A 412 27.48 -1.21 -2.70
N ALA A 413 28.70 -0.69 -2.87
CA ALA A 413 29.38 0.11 -1.84
C ALA A 413 28.65 1.45 -1.52
N GLU A 414 27.79 1.92 -2.42
CA GLU A 414 27.01 3.14 -2.24
C GLU A 414 25.71 2.92 -1.44
N TRP A 415 25.36 1.66 -1.14
CA TRP A 415 24.11 1.30 -0.49
C TRP A 415 24.32 0.56 0.82
N ASP A 416 23.41 0.75 1.76
CA ASP A 416 23.25 -0.16 2.89
C ASP A 416 22.41 -1.36 2.42
N LEU A 417 23.06 -2.50 2.18
CA LEU A 417 22.42 -3.70 1.64
C LEU A 417 21.42 -4.35 2.63
N THR A 418 21.38 -3.91 3.88
CA THR A 418 20.42 -4.38 4.88
C THR A 418 19.07 -3.70 4.71
N THR A 419 19.08 -2.42 4.38
CA THR A 419 17.89 -1.56 4.31
C THR A 419 17.58 -1.08 2.90
N MET A 420 18.53 -1.23 1.99
CA MET A 420 18.52 -0.67 0.64
C MET A 420 18.37 0.86 0.60
N GLU A 421 18.93 1.54 1.61
CA GLU A 421 19.05 3.00 1.62
C GLU A 421 20.41 3.45 1.07
N PRO A 422 20.47 4.55 0.31
CA PRO A 422 21.73 5.07 -0.20
C PRO A 422 22.59 5.64 0.96
N ARG A 423 23.87 5.28 1.04
CA ARG A 423 24.80 5.78 2.07
C ARG A 423 25.01 7.29 1.99
N SER A 424 24.94 7.85 0.79
CA SER A 424 24.98 9.30 0.56
C SER A 424 23.70 10.03 1.01
N ARG A 425 22.63 9.30 1.37
CA ARG A 425 21.28 9.82 1.60
C ARG A 425 20.67 10.54 0.39
N ARG A 426 21.20 10.28 -0.81
CA ARG A 426 20.73 10.86 -2.06
C ARG A 426 20.38 9.72 -3.02
N TYR A 427 19.14 9.71 -3.46
CA TYR A 427 18.66 8.73 -4.44
C TYR A 427 19.02 9.13 -5.87
N PRO A 428 19.16 8.15 -6.81
CA PRO A 428 19.32 8.43 -8.23
C PRO A 428 18.20 9.35 -8.75
N GLY A 429 18.58 10.42 -9.49
CA GLY A 429 17.64 11.42 -10.00
C GLY A 429 17.13 12.44 -8.99
N GLN A 430 17.55 12.38 -7.75
CA GLN A 430 17.13 13.34 -6.73
C GLN A 430 17.68 14.73 -7.00
N ARG A 431 16.77 15.73 -7.09
CA ARG A 431 17.13 17.14 -7.24
C ARG A 431 17.61 17.74 -5.92
N ASP A 432 18.40 18.80 -5.99
CA ASP A 432 18.95 19.47 -4.81
C ASP A 432 17.87 20.15 -3.94
N ASP A 433 16.74 20.54 -4.53
CA ASP A 433 15.61 21.17 -3.85
C ASP A 433 14.70 20.17 -3.12
N PHE A 434 14.89 18.87 -3.35
CA PHE A 434 14.15 17.84 -2.62
C PHE A 434 14.88 17.45 -1.33
N ILE A 435 14.48 18.05 -0.22
CA ILE A 435 14.98 17.68 1.10
C ILE A 435 14.04 16.65 1.71
N GLN A 436 14.55 15.44 1.95
CA GLN A 436 13.82 14.45 2.74
C GLN A 436 13.69 14.96 4.18
N GLN A 437 12.48 15.30 4.61
CA GLN A 437 12.22 15.54 6.01
C GLN A 437 12.10 14.21 6.77
N PRO A 438 12.60 14.15 8.02
CA PRO A 438 12.43 12.94 8.84
C PRO A 438 10.94 12.61 8.98
N THR A 439 10.60 11.36 8.72
CA THR A 439 9.21 10.89 8.75
C THR A 439 8.73 10.52 10.15
N THR A 440 9.66 10.42 11.12
CA THR A 440 9.36 10.08 12.52
C THR A 440 10.05 11.02 13.51
N ALA A 441 9.53 11.10 14.74
CA ALA A 441 10.19 11.83 15.83
C ALA A 441 11.61 11.28 16.11
N ARG A 442 11.80 9.96 15.99
CA ARG A 442 13.07 9.28 16.15
C ARG A 442 14.10 9.65 15.08
N ASP A 443 13.63 9.88 13.83
CA ASP A 443 14.51 10.37 12.76
C ASP A 443 15.00 11.80 13.02
N ARG A 444 14.20 12.61 13.72
CA ARG A 444 14.60 13.96 14.15
C ARG A 444 15.65 13.92 15.27
N GLU A 445 15.44 13.06 16.27
CA GLU A 445 16.41 12.86 17.36
C GLU A 445 17.76 12.36 16.86
N MET A 446 17.77 11.39 15.93
CA MET A 446 19.01 10.86 15.35
C MET A 446 19.75 11.89 14.48
N ARG A 447 19.09 12.96 14.02
CA ARG A 447 19.71 14.04 13.24
C ARG A 447 20.15 15.23 14.07
N GLY A 448 19.90 15.23 15.38
CA GLY A 448 20.27 16.33 16.25
C GLY A 448 19.40 17.59 16.09
N ASP A 449 18.25 17.48 15.44
CA ASP A 449 17.30 18.58 15.18
C ASP A 449 16.28 18.78 16.32
N ALA A 450 16.58 18.27 17.52
CA ALA A 450 15.79 18.53 18.71
C ALA A 450 16.02 19.97 19.17
N ARG A 451 15.11 20.89 18.84
CA ARG A 451 14.85 22.15 19.57
C ARG A 451 13.38 22.24 19.90
#